data_12904779c33d3e644a2dc045ebd158e7
#
_entry.id   12904779c33d3e644a2dc045ebd158e7
#
_cell.length_a   1.000
_cell.length_b   1.000
_cell.length_c   1.000
_cell.angle_alpha   90.00
_cell.angle_beta   90.00
_cell.angle_gamma   90.00
#
_symmetry.space_group_name_H-M   'P 1'
#
loop_
_entity.id
_entity.type
_entity.pdbx_description
1 polymer ?
#
loop_
_entity_poly.entity_id
_entity_poly.type
_entity_poly.pdbx_seq_one_letter_code
_entity_poly.pdbx_strand_id
1 'polypeptide(L)'
;MYTFVTSFSEEGYNTYAKEMLESVASKWNPKHFKLYAYYHDFDIKKVDHPTASSIVYIHLNDVKEMLDYREKMKTHDGTEGGKMPYNWRLDAVKWCHKVYALTDRAFKMMEHTANPEEPNWLIWLDADTVTNKRLDKFALDKWLPEQASVVHLGRKDVDYSETSFMGFNLQYHDACSILADLRGCYTIGETIAYREWHDGFIFERLLNIYKAHGMVVNNLSENAKGLSAFMQSPLSEYFIHYKGNLKNKKGELAPDIKLPRYRQLADIIRHYKPKSITEVGTWNGGRAIEMALAVFEYRDKFSYFGFDLFEEATALTDDIEMNTKKHHTIELVTNRLEEFKNKMKEKGKEFIFKLHKGDSKVTLKKCK
;
A
#
# COMPACT_ATOMS: atom_id res chain seq x y z
N MET A 1 -21.75 4.71 -1.64
CA MET A 1 -20.97 3.57 -1.04
C MET A 1 -19.75 3.31 -1.90
N TYR A 2 -18.55 3.09 -1.29
CA TYR A 2 -17.33 2.79 -2.04
C TYR A 2 -17.20 1.29 -2.27
N THR A 3 -16.99 0.89 -3.51
CA THR A 3 -16.86 -0.52 -3.92
C THR A 3 -15.39 -0.82 -4.21
N PHE A 4 -14.80 -1.72 -3.43
CA PHE A 4 -13.44 -2.19 -3.62
C PHE A 4 -13.43 -3.57 -4.26
N VAL A 5 -12.36 -3.83 -5.03
CA VAL A 5 -12.10 -5.12 -5.68
C VAL A 5 -10.68 -5.55 -5.40
N THR A 6 -10.49 -6.82 -5.15
CA THR A 6 -9.16 -7.47 -5.07
C THR A 6 -9.22 -8.87 -5.69
N SER A 7 -8.07 -9.47 -5.98
CA SER A 7 -8.02 -10.89 -6.38
C SER A 7 -6.78 -11.60 -5.82
N PHE A 8 -6.92 -12.92 -5.58
CA PHE A 8 -5.84 -13.75 -5.07
C PHE A 8 -6.04 -15.23 -5.41
N SER A 9 -4.93 -15.95 -5.55
CA SER A 9 -4.86 -17.41 -5.62
C SER A 9 -4.83 -18.03 -4.23
N GLU A 10 -4.82 -19.36 -4.13
CA GLU A 10 -4.61 -20.09 -2.87
C GLU A 10 -3.27 -19.73 -2.23
N GLU A 11 -2.18 -19.70 -3.00
CA GLU A 11 -0.87 -19.27 -2.52
C GLU A 11 -0.91 -17.82 -2.01
N GLY A 12 -1.54 -16.91 -2.76
CA GLY A 12 -1.74 -15.52 -2.35
C GLY A 12 -2.57 -15.40 -1.10
N TYR A 13 -3.62 -16.24 -0.94
CA TYR A 13 -4.42 -16.28 0.27
C TYR A 13 -3.56 -16.62 1.50
N ASN A 14 -2.80 -17.70 1.42
CA ASN A 14 -1.96 -18.17 2.53
C ASN A 14 -0.80 -17.21 2.83
N THR A 15 -0.29 -16.50 1.81
CA THR A 15 0.89 -15.64 1.95
C THR A 15 0.54 -14.23 2.45
N TYR A 16 -0.55 -13.61 1.97
CA TYR A 16 -0.84 -12.20 2.27
C TYR A 16 -2.33 -11.84 2.35
N ALA A 17 -3.21 -12.46 1.53
CA ALA A 17 -4.58 -11.97 1.41
C ALA A 17 -5.42 -12.26 2.65
N LYS A 18 -5.14 -13.32 3.43
CA LYS A 18 -5.84 -13.59 4.69
C LYS A 18 -5.72 -12.40 5.65
N GLU A 19 -4.51 -11.86 5.83
CA GLU A 19 -4.27 -10.71 6.71
C GLU A 19 -4.96 -9.43 6.19
N MET A 20 -4.94 -9.21 4.87
CA MET A 20 -5.67 -8.13 4.24
C MET A 20 -7.17 -8.23 4.57
N LEU A 21 -7.78 -9.39 4.38
CA LEU A 21 -9.20 -9.65 4.63
C LEU A 21 -9.56 -9.49 6.13
N GLU A 22 -8.72 -9.97 7.05
CA GLU A 22 -8.88 -9.77 8.49
C GLU A 22 -8.84 -8.27 8.85
N SER A 23 -7.96 -7.51 8.22
CA SER A 23 -7.88 -6.07 8.41
C SER A 23 -9.11 -5.32 7.90
N VAL A 24 -9.69 -5.77 6.77
CA VAL A 24 -10.96 -5.27 6.24
C VAL A 24 -12.11 -5.60 7.19
N ALA A 25 -12.22 -6.85 7.62
CA ALA A 25 -13.27 -7.30 8.53
C ALA A 25 -13.31 -6.50 9.85
N SER A 26 -12.13 -6.14 10.37
CA SER A 26 -12.02 -5.44 11.65
C SER A 26 -12.06 -3.91 11.57
N LYS A 27 -11.68 -3.30 10.41
CA LYS A 27 -11.44 -1.85 10.33
C LYS A 27 -12.32 -1.11 9.34
N TRP A 28 -13.11 -1.82 8.52
CA TRP A 28 -13.98 -1.18 7.53
C TRP A 28 -15.43 -1.12 8.02
N ASN A 29 -16.06 0.04 7.86
CA ASN A 29 -17.48 0.20 8.13
C ASN A 29 -18.31 -0.30 6.92
N PRO A 30 -19.11 -1.38 7.05
CA PRO A 30 -19.85 -1.94 5.92
C PRO A 30 -20.95 -1.02 5.37
N LYS A 31 -21.31 0.04 6.09
CA LYS A 31 -22.23 1.09 5.59
C LYS A 31 -21.59 1.97 4.51
N HIS A 32 -20.28 2.07 4.49
CA HIS A 32 -19.54 2.94 3.57
C HIS A 32 -18.65 2.19 2.58
N PHE A 33 -18.18 0.99 2.97
CA PHE A 33 -17.18 0.25 2.23
C PHE A 33 -17.59 -1.19 1.99
N LYS A 34 -17.45 -1.66 0.76
CA LYS A 34 -17.67 -3.05 0.36
C LYS A 34 -16.47 -3.55 -0.43
N LEU A 35 -15.91 -4.69 -0.02
CA LEU A 35 -14.84 -5.38 -0.73
C LEU A 35 -15.41 -6.59 -1.46
N TYR A 36 -15.22 -6.66 -2.76
CA TYR A 36 -15.45 -7.84 -3.58
C TYR A 36 -14.13 -8.57 -3.78
N ALA A 37 -13.97 -9.66 -3.05
CA ALA A 37 -12.76 -10.47 -2.99
C ALA A 37 -12.87 -11.64 -3.98
N TYR A 38 -12.24 -11.50 -5.14
CA TYR A 38 -12.19 -12.54 -6.15
C TYR A 38 -11.09 -13.54 -5.82
N TYR A 39 -11.43 -14.83 -5.74
CA TYR A 39 -10.48 -15.90 -5.51
C TYR A 39 -10.49 -16.89 -6.68
N HIS A 40 -9.36 -17.52 -6.96
CA HIS A 40 -9.22 -18.46 -8.07
C HIS A 40 -8.32 -19.63 -7.72
N ASP A 41 -8.56 -20.75 -8.42
CA ASP A 41 -7.79 -21.99 -8.32
C ASP A 41 -7.90 -22.73 -6.96
N PHE A 42 -8.85 -22.36 -6.09
CA PHE A 42 -9.19 -23.04 -4.85
C PHE A 42 -10.64 -22.75 -4.42
N ASP A 43 -11.12 -23.42 -3.38
CA ASP A 43 -12.44 -23.15 -2.79
C ASP A 43 -12.27 -22.46 -1.44
N ILE A 44 -12.62 -21.19 -1.36
CA ILE A 44 -12.51 -20.36 -0.14
C ILE A 44 -13.31 -20.96 1.04
N LYS A 45 -14.37 -21.70 0.78
CA LYS A 45 -15.21 -22.35 1.81
C LYS A 45 -14.47 -23.48 2.54
N LYS A 46 -13.39 -24.00 1.96
CA LYS A 46 -12.59 -25.10 2.55
C LYS A 46 -11.45 -24.59 3.43
N VAL A 47 -11.26 -23.29 3.53
CA VAL A 47 -10.22 -22.68 4.35
C VAL A 47 -10.86 -21.75 5.40
N ASP A 48 -10.18 -21.59 6.53
CA ASP A 48 -10.58 -20.60 7.53
C ASP A 48 -10.40 -19.19 6.98
N HIS A 49 -11.50 -18.47 6.78
CA HIS A 49 -11.52 -17.14 6.18
C HIS A 49 -12.39 -16.16 6.96
N PRO A 50 -12.04 -14.86 6.98
CA PRO A 50 -12.83 -13.84 7.66
C PRO A 50 -14.22 -13.70 7.04
N THR A 51 -15.25 -13.72 7.89
CA THR A 51 -16.63 -13.43 7.49
C THR A 51 -17.03 -12.08 8.04
N ALA A 52 -17.32 -11.12 7.17
CA ALA A 52 -17.80 -9.79 7.57
C ALA A 52 -18.78 -9.26 6.52
N SER A 53 -19.73 -8.45 6.95
CA SER A 53 -20.70 -7.84 6.03
C SER A 53 -20.07 -6.86 5.03
N SER A 54 -18.82 -6.44 5.27
CA SER A 54 -18.01 -5.63 4.35
C SER A 54 -17.33 -6.44 3.25
N ILE A 55 -17.35 -7.80 3.29
CA ILE A 55 -16.65 -8.66 2.33
C ILE A 55 -17.64 -9.53 1.58
N VAL A 56 -17.49 -9.62 0.27
CA VAL A 56 -18.19 -10.53 -0.62
C VAL A 56 -17.17 -11.36 -1.38
N TYR A 57 -17.23 -12.68 -1.21
CA TYR A 57 -16.34 -13.61 -1.93
C TYR A 57 -16.96 -14.02 -3.26
N ILE A 58 -16.16 -13.97 -4.33
CA ILE A 58 -16.57 -14.35 -5.70
C ILE A 58 -15.51 -15.29 -6.28
N HIS A 59 -15.96 -16.39 -6.85
CA HIS A 59 -15.08 -17.29 -7.57
C HIS A 59 -14.74 -16.70 -8.95
N LEU A 60 -13.47 -16.37 -9.21
CA LEU A 60 -13.08 -15.71 -10.46
C LEU A 60 -13.22 -16.66 -11.67
N ASN A 61 -13.18 -17.97 -11.45
CA ASN A 61 -13.42 -18.96 -12.52
C ASN A 61 -14.87 -18.94 -13.04
N ASP A 62 -15.80 -18.23 -12.37
CA ASP A 62 -17.15 -18.01 -12.91
C ASP A 62 -17.16 -16.99 -14.07
N VAL A 63 -16.06 -16.26 -14.27
CA VAL A 63 -15.86 -15.33 -15.40
C VAL A 63 -15.29 -16.13 -16.58
N LYS A 64 -16.15 -16.64 -17.47
CA LYS A 64 -15.78 -17.52 -18.57
C LYS A 64 -14.70 -16.94 -19.48
N GLU A 65 -14.81 -15.65 -19.83
CA GLU A 65 -13.85 -14.99 -20.70
C GLU A 65 -12.43 -14.99 -20.09
N MET A 66 -12.30 -15.01 -18.77
CA MET A 66 -11.00 -15.16 -18.11
C MET A 66 -10.43 -16.56 -18.33
N LEU A 67 -11.25 -17.60 -18.23
CA LEU A 67 -10.83 -18.98 -18.49
C LEU A 67 -10.42 -19.16 -19.95
N ASP A 68 -11.22 -18.66 -20.88
CA ASP A 68 -10.92 -18.70 -22.31
C ASP A 68 -9.61 -17.99 -22.64
N TYR A 69 -9.39 -16.80 -22.02
CA TYR A 69 -8.13 -16.07 -22.16
C TYR A 69 -6.93 -16.84 -21.59
N ARG A 70 -7.04 -17.40 -20.39
CA ARG A 70 -5.97 -18.21 -19.77
C ARG A 70 -5.60 -19.39 -20.64
N GLU A 71 -6.57 -20.11 -21.17
CA GLU A 71 -6.29 -21.23 -22.08
C GLU A 71 -5.60 -20.77 -23.37
N LYS A 72 -6.09 -19.69 -23.98
CA LYS A 72 -5.48 -19.09 -25.17
C LYS A 72 -4.04 -18.64 -24.93
N MET A 73 -3.76 -18.06 -23.75
CA MET A 73 -2.47 -17.46 -23.39
C MET A 73 -1.57 -18.37 -22.53
N LYS A 74 -1.89 -19.65 -22.39
CA LYS A 74 -1.19 -20.55 -21.47
C LYS A 74 0.33 -20.70 -21.69
N THR A 75 0.81 -20.41 -22.89
CA THR A 75 2.26 -20.40 -23.21
C THR A 75 2.90 -19.03 -23.00
N HIS A 76 2.10 -17.99 -22.71
CA HIS A 76 2.54 -16.61 -22.43
C HIS A 76 2.53 -16.35 -20.91
N ASP A 77 3.17 -17.24 -20.17
CA ASP A 77 3.21 -17.32 -18.71
C ASP A 77 4.48 -16.70 -18.10
N GLY A 78 5.16 -15.86 -18.86
CA GLY A 78 6.43 -15.24 -18.48
C GLY A 78 7.66 -16.14 -18.66
N THR A 79 7.47 -17.40 -19.11
CA THR A 79 8.56 -18.38 -19.36
C THR A 79 8.62 -18.85 -20.82
N GLU A 80 7.75 -18.35 -21.70
CA GLU A 80 7.54 -18.87 -23.05
C GLU A 80 7.33 -20.40 -23.06
N GLY A 81 6.44 -20.89 -22.22
CA GLY A 81 6.17 -22.31 -22.07
C GLY A 81 7.33 -23.08 -21.44
N GLY A 82 8.07 -22.45 -20.51
CA GLY A 82 9.18 -23.05 -19.78
C GLY A 82 10.54 -22.99 -20.46
N LYS A 83 10.66 -22.31 -21.60
CA LYS A 83 11.91 -22.22 -22.39
C LYS A 83 12.84 -21.08 -21.96
N MET A 84 12.31 -20.05 -21.32
CA MET A 84 13.04 -18.85 -20.91
C MET A 84 13.01 -18.68 -19.39
N PRO A 85 13.98 -18.00 -18.77
CA PRO A 85 13.87 -17.57 -17.37
C PRO A 85 12.59 -16.74 -17.18
N TYR A 86 11.91 -16.92 -16.04
CA TYR A 86 10.68 -16.20 -15.73
C TYR A 86 10.85 -14.67 -15.81
N ASN A 87 10.02 -14.05 -16.64
CA ASN A 87 9.92 -12.61 -16.79
C ASN A 87 8.49 -12.16 -16.47
N TRP A 88 8.28 -11.62 -15.29
CA TRP A 88 6.97 -11.17 -14.83
C TRP A 88 6.31 -10.13 -15.74
N ARG A 89 7.09 -9.37 -16.53
CA ARG A 89 6.56 -8.37 -17.48
C ARG A 89 5.84 -9.00 -18.65
N LEU A 90 6.18 -10.25 -18.96
CA LEU A 90 5.64 -11.01 -20.08
C LEU A 90 4.76 -12.19 -19.61
N ASP A 91 4.13 -12.06 -18.44
CA ASP A 91 3.22 -13.07 -17.88
C ASP A 91 1.75 -12.62 -18.06
N ALA A 92 1.21 -12.85 -19.26
CA ALA A 92 -0.17 -12.50 -19.58
C ALA A 92 -1.19 -13.29 -18.73
N VAL A 93 -0.86 -14.53 -18.37
CA VAL A 93 -1.73 -15.39 -17.56
C VAL A 93 -1.89 -14.86 -16.14
N LYS A 94 -0.80 -14.45 -15.53
CA LYS A 94 -0.83 -13.90 -14.15
C LYS A 94 -1.64 -12.60 -14.06
N TRP A 95 -1.38 -11.68 -14.96
CA TRP A 95 -1.94 -10.33 -14.86
C TRP A 95 -3.41 -10.25 -15.29
N CYS A 96 -3.90 -11.25 -16.06
CA CYS A 96 -5.30 -11.27 -16.45
C CYS A 96 -6.28 -11.35 -15.27
N HIS A 97 -5.92 -12.04 -14.17
CA HIS A 97 -6.79 -12.20 -13.01
C HIS A 97 -7.25 -10.86 -12.44
N LYS A 98 -6.34 -9.90 -12.32
CA LYS A 98 -6.64 -8.55 -11.86
C LYS A 98 -7.62 -7.83 -12.79
N VAL A 99 -7.33 -7.84 -14.08
CA VAL A 99 -8.14 -7.15 -15.08
C VAL A 99 -9.54 -7.74 -15.13
N TYR A 100 -9.66 -9.07 -15.14
CA TYR A 100 -10.97 -9.73 -15.19
C TYR A 100 -11.77 -9.53 -13.91
N ALA A 101 -11.16 -9.56 -12.72
CA ALA A 101 -11.84 -9.28 -11.46
C ALA A 101 -12.37 -7.84 -11.40
N LEU A 102 -11.52 -6.86 -11.76
CA LEU A 102 -11.87 -5.44 -11.76
C LEU A 102 -13.01 -5.15 -12.74
N THR A 103 -12.89 -5.62 -13.98
CA THR A 103 -13.85 -5.31 -15.05
C THR A 103 -15.14 -6.10 -14.95
N ASP A 104 -15.14 -7.33 -14.43
CA ASP A 104 -16.36 -8.06 -14.10
C ASP A 104 -17.20 -7.29 -13.09
N ARG A 105 -16.56 -6.77 -12.04
CA ARG A 105 -17.27 -5.94 -11.05
C ARG A 105 -17.76 -4.62 -11.64
N ALA A 106 -16.93 -3.99 -12.49
CA ALA A 106 -17.31 -2.75 -13.18
C ALA A 106 -18.59 -2.92 -13.99
N PHE A 107 -18.66 -3.94 -14.84
CA PHE A 107 -19.81 -4.19 -15.72
C PHE A 107 -21.06 -4.49 -14.92
N LYS A 108 -20.97 -5.31 -13.87
CA LYS A 108 -22.11 -5.55 -12.95
C LYS A 108 -22.58 -4.29 -12.23
N MET A 109 -21.69 -3.35 -11.93
CA MET A 109 -22.07 -2.05 -11.34
C MET A 109 -22.77 -1.16 -12.38
N MET A 110 -22.29 -1.14 -13.63
CA MET A 110 -22.86 -0.35 -14.71
C MET A 110 -24.28 -0.82 -15.07
N GLU A 111 -24.55 -2.12 -15.01
CA GLU A 111 -25.90 -2.69 -15.23
C GLU A 111 -26.92 -2.25 -14.17
N HIS A 112 -26.46 -1.90 -12.97
CA HIS A 112 -27.30 -1.59 -11.82
C HIS A 112 -27.22 -0.12 -11.35
N THR A 113 -26.75 0.79 -12.18
CA THR A 113 -26.64 2.23 -11.83
C THR A 113 -28.02 2.85 -11.67
N ALA A 114 -28.46 2.95 -10.41
CA ALA A 114 -29.79 3.43 -10.04
C ALA A 114 -29.84 4.92 -9.68
N ASN A 115 -28.73 5.57 -9.37
CA ASN A 115 -28.74 6.97 -8.95
C ASN A 115 -27.52 7.74 -9.55
N PRO A 116 -27.74 8.66 -10.49
CA PRO A 116 -26.68 9.47 -11.08
C PRO A 116 -26.12 10.55 -10.14
N GLU A 117 -26.76 10.80 -8.99
CA GLU A 117 -26.35 11.86 -8.06
C GLU A 117 -25.34 11.43 -7.00
N GLU A 118 -25.09 10.12 -6.82
CA GLU A 118 -24.08 9.64 -5.86
C GLU A 118 -22.83 9.16 -6.56
N PRO A 119 -21.63 9.51 -6.00
CA PRO A 119 -20.36 9.01 -6.54
C PRO A 119 -20.34 7.48 -6.61
N ASN A 120 -20.11 6.94 -7.79
CA ASN A 120 -20.08 5.50 -8.04
C ASN A 120 -18.65 5.01 -8.26
N TRP A 121 -17.86 5.01 -7.16
CA TRP A 121 -16.46 4.64 -7.22
C TRP A 121 -16.24 3.13 -7.15
N LEU A 122 -15.59 2.61 -8.18
CA LEU A 122 -14.97 1.29 -8.20
C LEU A 122 -13.47 1.43 -7.94
N ILE A 123 -12.95 0.72 -6.95
CA ILE A 123 -11.58 0.87 -6.48
C ILE A 123 -10.88 -0.49 -6.50
N TRP A 124 -9.78 -0.60 -7.23
CA TRP A 124 -8.86 -1.71 -7.10
C TRP A 124 -7.91 -1.52 -5.92
N LEU A 125 -7.72 -2.57 -5.11
CA LEU A 125 -6.74 -2.63 -4.04
C LEU A 125 -6.03 -3.99 -4.08
N ASP A 126 -4.70 -4.01 -4.24
CA ASP A 126 -3.93 -5.26 -4.27
C ASP A 126 -4.10 -6.05 -2.96
N ALA A 127 -4.22 -7.38 -3.07
CA ALA A 127 -4.50 -8.27 -1.94
C ALA A 127 -3.36 -8.37 -0.90
N ASP A 128 -2.19 -7.83 -1.18
CA ASP A 128 -1.07 -7.69 -0.25
C ASP A 128 -1.05 -6.33 0.48
N THR A 129 -2.21 -5.68 0.53
CA THR A 129 -2.41 -4.38 1.19
C THR A 129 -3.23 -4.54 2.47
N VAL A 130 -2.63 -4.29 3.62
CA VAL A 130 -3.27 -4.41 4.94
C VAL A 130 -3.72 -3.04 5.44
N THR A 131 -4.97 -2.95 5.91
CA THR A 131 -5.49 -1.74 6.55
C THR A 131 -4.91 -1.62 7.95
N ASN A 132 -4.13 -0.56 8.25
CA ASN A 132 -3.46 -0.40 9.54
C ASN A 132 -4.29 0.34 10.59
N LYS A 133 -5.22 1.21 10.16
CA LYS A 133 -6.15 1.93 11.03
C LYS A 133 -7.57 1.91 10.44
N ARG A 134 -8.59 2.24 11.26
CA ARG A 134 -9.98 2.29 10.80
C ARG A 134 -10.10 3.19 9.56
N LEU A 135 -10.66 2.64 8.48
CA LEU A 135 -10.84 3.38 7.24
C LEU A 135 -11.94 4.42 7.43
N ASP A 136 -11.64 5.65 7.01
CA ASP A 136 -12.48 6.82 7.14
C ASP A 136 -13.05 7.22 5.77
N LYS A 137 -14.38 7.43 5.70
CA LYS A 137 -15.03 7.92 4.49
C LYS A 137 -14.45 9.26 4.02
N PHE A 138 -14.15 10.14 4.96
CA PHE A 138 -13.58 11.47 4.64
C PHE A 138 -12.21 11.38 3.95
N ALA A 139 -11.38 10.40 4.32
CA ALA A 139 -10.12 10.17 3.64
C ALA A 139 -10.33 9.76 2.17
N LEU A 140 -11.33 8.89 1.91
CA LEU A 140 -11.65 8.50 0.54
C LEU A 140 -12.22 9.65 -0.27
N ASP A 141 -13.13 10.44 0.29
CA ASP A 141 -13.69 11.63 -0.38
C ASP A 141 -12.55 12.59 -0.83
N LYS A 142 -11.49 12.69 -0.03
CA LYS A 142 -10.31 13.50 -0.35
C LYS A 142 -9.44 12.90 -1.45
N TRP A 143 -9.30 11.56 -1.48
CA TRP A 143 -8.49 10.88 -2.49
C TRP A 143 -9.20 10.70 -3.81
N LEU A 144 -10.53 10.64 -3.78
CA LEU A 144 -11.41 10.36 -4.91
C LEU A 144 -12.30 11.60 -5.18
N PRO A 145 -11.74 12.69 -5.72
CA PRO A 145 -12.49 13.92 -5.96
C PRO A 145 -13.54 13.71 -7.04
N GLU A 146 -14.75 14.23 -6.82
CA GLU A 146 -15.91 14.02 -7.70
C GLU A 146 -15.64 14.29 -9.17
N GLN A 147 -14.84 15.31 -9.48
CA GLN A 147 -14.50 15.71 -10.84
C GLN A 147 -13.54 14.76 -11.56
N ALA A 148 -12.90 13.83 -10.88
CA ALA A 148 -11.98 12.90 -11.51
C ALA A 148 -12.71 11.67 -12.05
N SER A 149 -12.44 11.32 -13.29
CA SER A 149 -12.88 10.04 -13.88
C SER A 149 -12.05 8.87 -13.36
N VAL A 150 -10.73 9.09 -13.21
CA VAL A 150 -9.78 8.06 -12.76
C VAL A 150 -8.82 8.61 -11.72
N VAL A 151 -8.51 7.79 -10.72
CA VAL A 151 -7.48 8.06 -9.71
C VAL A 151 -6.43 6.96 -9.78
N HIS A 152 -5.15 7.33 -9.78
CA HIS A 152 -4.06 6.38 -9.94
C HIS A 152 -2.80 6.75 -9.14
N LEU A 153 -1.79 5.89 -9.18
CA LEU A 153 -0.47 6.09 -8.58
C LEU A 153 0.59 6.21 -9.68
N GLY A 154 0.77 7.43 -10.21
CA GLY A 154 1.82 7.71 -11.19
C GLY A 154 3.21 7.79 -10.56
N ARG A 155 4.25 7.64 -11.39
CA ARG A 155 5.66 7.71 -10.99
C ARG A 155 6.45 8.57 -11.94
N LYS A 156 7.48 9.28 -11.43
CA LYS A 156 8.31 10.18 -12.27
C LYS A 156 9.43 9.47 -13.05
N ASP A 157 9.89 8.34 -12.54
CA ASP A 157 11.07 7.61 -13.03
C ASP A 157 10.75 6.28 -13.72
N VAL A 158 9.46 5.98 -13.88
CA VAL A 158 8.96 4.78 -14.54
C VAL A 158 7.80 5.18 -15.46
N ASP A 159 7.75 4.63 -16.66
CA ASP A 159 6.79 4.98 -17.70
C ASP A 159 5.41 4.27 -17.59
N TYR A 160 5.07 3.80 -16.38
CA TYR A 160 3.76 3.24 -16.05
C TYR A 160 3.41 3.41 -14.57
N SER A 161 2.11 3.50 -14.29
CA SER A 161 1.56 3.63 -12.94
C SER A 161 1.79 2.39 -12.09
N GLU A 162 1.85 2.57 -10.77
CA GLU A 162 1.72 1.47 -9.82
C GLU A 162 0.23 1.14 -9.64
N THR A 163 -0.20 -0.02 -10.10
CA THR A 163 -1.60 -0.43 -10.12
C THR A 163 -2.06 -1.14 -8.85
N SER A 164 -1.33 -0.99 -7.75
CA SER A 164 -1.75 -1.51 -6.45
C SER A 164 -2.97 -0.77 -5.86
N PHE A 165 -3.25 0.43 -6.36
CA PHE A 165 -4.48 1.19 -6.13
C PHE A 165 -4.89 1.92 -7.41
N MET A 166 -6.14 1.73 -7.83
CA MET A 166 -6.76 2.46 -8.93
C MET A 166 -8.21 2.75 -8.58
N GLY A 167 -8.69 3.96 -8.81
CA GLY A 167 -10.09 4.35 -8.63
C GLY A 167 -10.71 4.76 -9.96
N PHE A 168 -11.94 4.31 -10.21
CA PHE A 168 -12.72 4.63 -11.41
C PHE A 168 -14.09 5.15 -10.97
N ASN A 169 -14.42 6.37 -11.37
CA ASN A 169 -15.74 6.95 -11.13
C ASN A 169 -16.69 6.57 -12.27
N LEU A 170 -17.49 5.55 -12.06
CA LEU A 170 -18.38 5.00 -13.09
C LEU A 170 -19.54 5.94 -13.48
N GLN A 171 -19.64 7.13 -12.91
CA GLN A 171 -20.51 8.20 -13.41
C GLN A 171 -19.98 8.81 -14.70
N TYR A 172 -18.66 8.72 -14.95
CA TYR A 172 -18.05 9.27 -16.15
C TYR A 172 -17.88 8.21 -17.22
N HIS A 173 -18.31 8.55 -18.42
CA HIS A 173 -18.17 7.69 -19.60
C HIS A 173 -16.72 7.25 -19.84
N ASP A 174 -15.76 8.16 -19.66
CA ASP A 174 -14.35 7.86 -19.85
C ASP A 174 -13.83 6.77 -18.89
N ALA A 175 -14.30 6.78 -17.65
CA ALA A 175 -13.95 5.73 -16.67
C ALA A 175 -14.54 4.37 -17.05
N CYS A 176 -15.75 4.35 -17.62
CA CYS A 176 -16.36 3.14 -18.14
C CYS A 176 -15.62 2.64 -19.39
N SER A 177 -15.27 3.55 -20.29
CA SER A 177 -14.61 3.23 -21.57
C SER A 177 -13.20 2.70 -21.35
N ILE A 178 -12.38 3.32 -20.50
CA ILE A 178 -11.02 2.81 -20.22
C ILE A 178 -11.05 1.41 -19.59
N LEU A 179 -12.07 1.08 -18.78
CA LEU A 179 -12.26 -0.27 -18.22
C LEU A 179 -12.66 -1.27 -19.30
N ALA A 180 -13.52 -0.87 -20.24
CA ALA A 180 -13.92 -1.69 -21.38
C ALA A 180 -12.73 -1.95 -22.32
N ASP A 181 -11.93 -0.95 -22.63
CA ASP A 181 -10.73 -1.09 -23.44
C ASP A 181 -9.66 -1.94 -22.76
N LEU A 182 -9.46 -1.75 -21.45
CA LEU A 182 -8.56 -2.60 -20.66
C LEU A 182 -9.01 -4.07 -20.71
N ARG A 183 -10.30 -4.34 -20.57
CA ARG A 183 -10.87 -5.69 -20.77
C ARG A 183 -10.65 -6.18 -22.19
N GLY A 184 -10.90 -5.33 -23.18
CA GLY A 184 -10.72 -5.62 -24.61
C GLY A 184 -9.31 -6.08 -24.94
N CYS A 185 -8.28 -5.37 -24.49
CA CYS A 185 -6.88 -5.74 -24.69
C CYS A 185 -6.57 -7.18 -24.27
N TYR A 186 -7.16 -7.62 -23.15
CA TYR A 186 -7.00 -9.00 -22.67
C TYR A 186 -7.91 -9.98 -23.42
N THR A 187 -9.18 -9.66 -23.67
CA THR A 187 -10.14 -10.57 -24.30
C THR A 187 -9.74 -10.95 -25.74
N ILE A 188 -9.37 -9.95 -26.55
CA ILE A 188 -8.95 -10.21 -27.95
C ILE A 188 -7.49 -10.66 -28.07
N GLY A 189 -6.71 -10.57 -26.96
CA GLY A 189 -5.33 -11.00 -26.91
C GLY A 189 -4.33 -10.01 -27.52
N GLU A 190 -4.70 -8.73 -27.58
CA GLU A 190 -3.78 -7.68 -28.02
C GLU A 190 -2.64 -7.40 -27.02
N THR A 191 -2.74 -7.94 -25.80
CA THR A 191 -1.69 -7.80 -24.77
C THR A 191 -0.30 -8.15 -25.31
N ILE A 192 -0.17 -9.17 -26.17
CA ILE A 192 1.11 -9.60 -26.74
C ILE A 192 1.69 -8.60 -27.77
N ALA A 193 0.92 -7.66 -28.28
CA ALA A 193 1.39 -6.59 -29.16
C ALA A 193 2.10 -5.47 -28.39
N TYR A 194 1.94 -5.41 -27.06
CA TYR A 194 2.62 -4.45 -26.23
C TYR A 194 4.03 -4.92 -25.83
N ARG A 195 4.92 -3.98 -25.52
CA ARG A 195 6.27 -4.28 -25.02
C ARG A 195 6.27 -5.05 -23.70
N GLU A 196 5.31 -4.79 -22.83
CA GLU A 196 5.10 -5.45 -21.55
C GLU A 196 3.61 -5.78 -21.40
N TRP A 197 3.30 -6.95 -20.84
CA TRP A 197 1.93 -7.50 -20.83
C TRP A 197 1.22 -7.37 -19.49
N HIS A 198 1.87 -6.76 -18.51
CA HIS A 198 1.25 -6.55 -17.20
C HIS A 198 0.26 -5.38 -17.21
N ASP A 199 -0.69 -5.45 -16.30
CA ASP A 199 -1.78 -4.48 -16.13
C ASP A 199 -1.31 -3.02 -16.04
N GLY A 200 -0.23 -2.76 -15.29
CA GLY A 200 0.28 -1.39 -15.12
C GLY A 200 0.77 -0.74 -16.41
N PHE A 201 1.45 -1.52 -17.29
CA PHE A 201 1.91 -0.99 -18.57
C PHE A 201 0.75 -0.71 -19.52
N ILE A 202 -0.17 -1.68 -19.63
CA ILE A 202 -1.34 -1.53 -20.54
C ILE A 202 -2.26 -0.42 -20.04
N PHE A 203 -2.57 -0.39 -18.75
CA PHE A 203 -3.36 0.69 -18.15
C PHE A 203 -2.76 2.08 -18.42
N GLU A 204 -1.44 2.26 -18.27
CA GLU A 204 -0.80 3.56 -18.52
C GLU A 204 -0.91 3.98 -19.99
N ARG A 205 -0.81 3.02 -20.95
CA ARG A 205 -1.00 3.34 -22.38
C ARG A 205 -2.42 3.85 -22.64
N LEU A 206 -3.42 3.15 -22.11
CA LEU A 206 -4.81 3.59 -22.22
C LEU A 206 -5.04 4.93 -21.50
N LEU A 207 -4.53 5.07 -20.27
CA LEU A 207 -4.66 6.30 -19.48
C LEU A 207 -4.13 7.52 -20.25
N ASN A 208 -2.99 7.39 -20.93
CA ASN A 208 -2.41 8.48 -21.71
C ASN A 208 -3.24 8.83 -22.95
N ILE A 209 -3.87 7.84 -23.60
CA ILE A 209 -4.80 8.08 -24.71
C ILE A 209 -6.00 8.89 -24.19
N TYR A 210 -6.65 8.44 -23.12
CA TYR A 210 -7.83 9.13 -22.57
C TYR A 210 -7.50 10.52 -22.02
N LYS A 211 -6.35 10.70 -21.39
CA LYS A 211 -5.87 12.04 -20.97
C LYS A 211 -5.69 12.99 -22.14
N ALA A 212 -5.15 12.51 -23.26
CA ALA A 212 -5.00 13.32 -24.46
C ALA A 212 -6.36 13.76 -25.07
N HIS A 213 -7.44 13.02 -24.75
CA HIS A 213 -8.82 13.36 -25.14
C HIS A 213 -9.59 14.12 -24.04
N GLY A 214 -8.92 14.60 -23.00
CA GLY A 214 -9.50 15.46 -21.98
C GLY A 214 -10.05 14.77 -20.73
N MET A 215 -9.82 13.47 -20.54
CA MET A 215 -10.20 12.78 -19.33
C MET A 215 -9.52 13.40 -18.09
N VAL A 216 -10.32 13.71 -17.06
CA VAL A 216 -9.82 14.26 -15.80
C VAL A 216 -9.28 13.14 -14.91
N VAL A 217 -8.00 13.24 -14.56
CA VAL A 217 -7.30 12.23 -13.77
C VAL A 217 -6.70 12.84 -12.50
N ASN A 218 -6.81 12.13 -11.39
CA ASN A 218 -6.12 12.50 -10.14
C ASN A 218 -4.97 11.53 -9.86
N ASN A 219 -3.74 12.08 -9.78
CA ASN A 219 -2.55 11.30 -9.43
C ASN A 219 -2.20 11.49 -7.95
N LEU A 220 -2.40 10.47 -7.12
CA LEU A 220 -2.14 10.52 -5.67
C LEU A 220 -0.65 10.51 -5.32
N SER A 221 0.24 10.25 -6.28
CA SER A 221 1.66 10.08 -6.06
C SER A 221 2.53 10.79 -7.10
N GLU A 222 2.12 11.99 -7.49
CA GLU A 222 2.74 12.77 -8.57
C GLU A 222 4.26 12.92 -8.48
N ASN A 223 4.80 12.96 -7.26
CA ASN A 223 6.23 13.12 -7.01
C ASN A 223 6.94 11.82 -6.63
N ALA A 224 6.24 10.69 -6.67
CA ALA A 224 6.81 9.41 -6.29
C ALA A 224 7.90 8.94 -7.25
N LYS A 225 8.93 8.30 -6.69
CA LYS A 225 10.03 7.67 -7.42
C LYS A 225 10.24 6.24 -6.92
N GLY A 226 10.79 5.41 -7.77
CA GLY A 226 11.12 4.03 -7.46
C GLY A 226 9.91 3.10 -7.39
N LEU A 227 10.04 2.01 -6.66
CA LEU A 227 9.13 0.87 -6.75
C LEU A 227 7.84 1.03 -5.93
N SER A 228 7.74 1.98 -5.00
CA SER A 228 6.62 2.08 -4.06
C SER A 228 5.96 3.46 -4.09
N ALA A 229 5.23 3.75 -5.17
CA ALA A 229 4.41 4.96 -5.26
C ALA A 229 3.25 4.92 -4.24
N PHE A 230 2.70 3.73 -3.95
CA PHE A 230 1.67 3.53 -2.94
C PHE A 230 2.09 4.10 -1.57
N MET A 231 3.29 3.74 -1.10
CA MET A 231 3.79 4.16 0.20
C MET A 231 4.25 5.63 0.24
N GLN A 232 4.41 6.26 -0.92
CA GLN A 232 4.72 7.69 -1.05
C GLN A 232 3.45 8.54 -1.27
N SER A 233 2.29 7.92 -1.32
CA SER A 233 0.98 8.56 -1.47
C SER A 233 0.28 8.72 -0.12
N PRO A 234 -0.82 9.51 -0.04
CA PRO A 234 -1.64 9.63 1.16
C PRO A 234 -2.26 8.30 1.64
N LEU A 235 -2.33 7.28 0.77
CA LEU A 235 -2.85 5.95 1.12
C LEU A 235 -2.06 5.28 2.25
N SER A 236 -0.75 5.54 2.34
CA SER A 236 0.14 4.98 3.37
C SER A 236 -0.25 5.38 4.80
N GLU A 237 -1.10 6.38 4.97
CA GLU A 237 -1.66 6.73 6.28
C GLU A 237 -2.62 5.65 6.81
N TYR A 238 -3.33 4.97 5.91
CA TYR A 238 -4.37 3.98 6.25
C TYR A 238 -3.98 2.55 5.91
N PHE A 239 -3.04 2.37 4.99
CA PHE A 239 -2.67 1.07 4.45
C PHE A 239 -1.18 0.82 4.50
N ILE A 240 -0.82 -0.45 4.61
CA ILE A 240 0.53 -0.97 4.42
C ILE A 240 0.50 -1.90 3.22
N HIS A 241 1.29 -1.61 2.19
CA HIS A 241 1.40 -2.44 0.99
C HIS A 241 2.69 -3.26 1.04
N TYR A 242 2.57 -4.59 1.14
CA TYR A 242 3.68 -5.53 1.21
C TYR A 242 4.16 -5.94 -0.18
N LYS A 243 4.98 -5.13 -0.82
CA LYS A 243 5.46 -5.38 -2.19
C LYS A 243 6.67 -6.31 -2.24
N GLY A 244 6.65 -7.28 -3.17
CA GLY A 244 7.78 -8.15 -3.47
C GLY A 244 8.22 -9.00 -2.28
N ASN A 245 9.51 -9.00 -1.95
CA ASN A 245 10.09 -9.82 -0.86
C ASN A 245 9.56 -9.48 0.54
N LEU A 246 8.87 -8.36 0.71
CA LEU A 246 8.24 -7.99 1.98
C LEU A 246 7.07 -8.91 2.34
N LYS A 247 6.46 -9.58 1.36
CA LYS A 247 5.39 -10.56 1.57
C LYS A 247 5.82 -11.74 2.44
N ASN A 248 7.08 -12.14 2.36
CA ASN A 248 7.65 -13.29 3.06
C ASN A 248 8.24 -12.94 4.44
N LYS A 249 8.27 -11.64 4.78
CA LYS A 249 8.86 -11.12 6.03
C LYS A 249 7.81 -10.85 7.11
N LYS A 250 6.71 -11.60 7.11
CA LYS A 250 5.68 -11.53 8.15
C LYS A 250 6.28 -11.91 9.51
N GLY A 251 6.25 -10.96 10.45
CA GLY A 251 6.79 -11.12 11.80
C GLY A 251 8.19 -10.54 12.03
N GLU A 252 8.99 -10.29 11.02
CA GLU A 252 10.08 -9.34 11.14
C GLU A 252 9.48 -7.92 11.19
N LEU A 253 10.00 -7.07 12.08
CA LEU A 253 9.61 -5.65 12.20
C LEU A 253 9.34 -5.10 10.80
N ALA A 254 8.12 -4.60 10.54
CA ALA A 254 7.81 -3.93 9.29
C ALA A 254 9.00 -3.02 8.94
N PRO A 255 9.58 -3.12 7.74
CA PRO A 255 10.66 -2.21 7.38
C PRO A 255 10.16 -0.82 7.69
N ASP A 256 11.03 0.06 8.20
CA ASP A 256 10.68 1.43 8.57
C ASP A 256 10.04 2.12 7.36
N ILE A 257 8.74 1.86 7.19
CA ILE A 257 7.93 2.51 6.18
C ILE A 257 7.81 3.94 6.67
N LYS A 258 8.50 4.85 6.01
CA LYS A 258 8.44 6.28 6.29
C LYS A 258 7.01 6.74 6.15
N LEU A 259 6.26 6.71 7.25
CA LEU A 259 4.89 7.21 7.27
C LEU A 259 4.92 8.71 6.91
N PRO A 260 4.04 9.17 6.01
CA PRO A 260 4.02 10.58 5.56
C PRO A 260 4.00 11.60 6.71
N ARG A 261 3.38 11.25 7.84
CA ARG A 261 3.31 12.14 9.02
C ARG A 261 4.68 12.49 9.62
N TYR A 262 5.73 11.70 9.38
CA TYR A 262 7.09 11.97 9.86
C TYR A 262 7.97 12.66 8.83
N ARG A 263 7.50 12.78 7.58
CA ARG A 263 8.19 13.56 6.54
C ARG A 263 8.36 15.02 6.97
N GLN A 264 7.34 15.59 7.61
CA GLN A 264 7.41 16.95 8.17
C GLN A 264 8.53 17.10 9.21
N LEU A 265 8.80 16.06 10.01
CA LEU A 265 9.88 16.08 10.99
C LEU A 265 11.25 16.17 10.31
N ALA A 266 11.48 15.42 9.24
CA ALA A 266 12.71 15.49 8.46
C ALA A 266 12.87 16.87 7.78
N ASP A 267 11.78 17.46 7.28
CA ASP A 267 11.79 18.80 6.68
C ASP A 267 12.08 19.89 7.72
N ILE A 268 11.51 19.79 8.92
CA ILE A 268 11.82 20.66 10.07
C ILE A 268 13.31 20.55 10.43
N ILE A 269 13.85 19.33 10.50
CA ILE A 269 15.27 19.09 10.81
C ILE A 269 16.18 19.71 9.75
N ARG A 270 15.86 19.54 8.47
CA ARG A 270 16.62 20.18 7.36
C ARG A 270 16.57 21.70 7.42
N HIS A 271 15.44 22.26 7.84
CA HIS A 271 15.26 23.70 7.96
C HIS A 271 16.07 24.30 9.13
N TYR A 272 15.90 23.74 10.34
CA TYR A 272 16.54 24.27 11.55
C TYR A 272 17.96 23.79 11.79
N LYS A 273 18.37 22.72 11.13
CA LYS A 273 19.73 22.13 11.19
C LYS A 273 20.26 21.92 12.63
N PRO A 274 19.49 21.25 13.51
CA PRO A 274 19.87 21.06 14.90
C PRO A 274 21.16 20.24 15.04
N LYS A 275 21.92 20.49 16.13
CA LYS A 275 23.10 19.70 16.52
C LYS A 275 22.72 18.48 17.37
N SER A 276 21.60 18.60 18.06
CA SER A 276 21.05 17.56 18.92
C SER A 276 19.53 17.60 18.88
N ILE A 277 18.92 16.44 19.12
CA ILE A 277 17.46 16.29 19.22
C ILE A 277 17.13 15.52 20.48
N THR A 278 16.08 15.97 21.17
CA THR A 278 15.45 15.26 22.28
C THR A 278 14.06 14.79 21.83
N GLU A 279 13.79 13.51 22.01
CA GLU A 279 12.50 12.88 21.71
C GLU A 279 11.87 12.34 22.98
N VAL A 280 10.57 12.60 23.18
CA VAL A 280 9.74 11.95 24.18
C VAL A 280 8.81 10.97 23.46
N GLY A 281 8.83 9.70 23.88
CA GLY A 281 8.15 8.62 23.18
C GLY A 281 9.05 8.00 22.08
N THR A 282 10.19 7.48 22.48
CA THR A 282 11.21 6.87 21.58
C THR A 282 10.70 5.59 20.92
N TRP A 283 9.81 4.87 21.60
CA TRP A 283 9.23 3.60 21.17
C TRP A 283 10.29 2.57 20.75
N ASN A 284 10.40 2.25 19.42
CA ASN A 284 11.34 1.25 18.92
C ASN A 284 12.65 1.86 18.37
N GLY A 285 12.87 3.17 18.51
CA GLY A 285 14.07 3.86 18.02
C GLY A 285 14.12 4.12 16.50
N GLY A 286 13.13 3.67 15.75
CA GLY A 286 13.13 3.86 14.27
C GLY A 286 13.13 5.34 13.88
N ARG A 287 12.40 6.18 14.61
CA ARG A 287 12.34 7.61 14.38
C ARG A 287 13.66 8.31 14.72
N ALA A 288 14.36 7.85 15.75
CA ALA A 288 15.71 8.35 16.07
C ALA A 288 16.67 8.16 14.89
N ILE A 289 16.58 7.01 14.21
CA ILE A 289 17.36 6.71 13.01
C ILE A 289 16.99 7.64 11.84
N GLU A 290 15.70 7.86 11.60
CA GLU A 290 15.24 8.78 10.54
C GLU A 290 15.71 10.22 10.79
N MET A 291 15.59 10.70 12.03
CA MET A 291 16.07 12.02 12.42
C MET A 291 17.59 12.13 12.24
N ALA A 292 18.35 11.11 12.64
CA ALA A 292 19.79 11.07 12.45
C ALA A 292 20.18 11.10 10.97
N LEU A 293 19.50 10.36 10.10
CA LEU A 293 19.73 10.38 8.65
C LEU A 293 19.47 11.77 8.07
N ALA A 294 18.41 12.46 8.48
CA ALA A 294 18.14 13.83 8.04
C ALA A 294 19.21 14.82 8.51
N VAL A 295 19.75 14.64 9.74
CA VAL A 295 20.86 15.47 10.24
C VAL A 295 22.13 15.19 9.48
N PHE A 296 22.45 13.93 9.15
CA PHE A 296 23.66 13.54 8.42
C PHE A 296 23.71 14.02 6.96
N GLU A 297 22.61 14.57 6.42
CA GLU A 297 22.64 15.25 5.13
C GLU A 297 23.48 16.56 5.16
N TYR A 298 23.64 17.20 6.34
CA TYR A 298 24.34 18.48 6.48
C TYR A 298 25.40 18.52 7.59
N ARG A 299 25.58 17.42 8.37
CA ARG A 299 26.54 17.29 9.47
C ARG A 299 27.16 15.90 9.51
N ASP A 300 28.36 15.80 10.11
CA ASP A 300 29.03 14.53 10.36
C ASP A 300 28.88 14.04 11.81
N LYS A 301 28.39 14.91 12.71
CA LYS A 301 28.19 14.61 14.12
C LYS A 301 26.78 15.00 14.58
N PHE A 302 26.12 14.06 15.29
CA PHE A 302 24.75 14.23 15.79
C PHE A 302 24.57 13.58 17.16
N SER A 303 23.86 14.28 18.08
CA SER A 303 23.51 13.78 19.41
C SER A 303 22.00 13.62 19.55
N TYR A 304 21.57 12.44 20.00
CA TYR A 304 20.17 12.11 20.22
C TYR A 304 19.92 11.73 21.68
N PHE A 305 18.82 12.23 22.26
CA PHE A 305 18.38 11.92 23.61
C PHE A 305 16.94 11.41 23.54
N GLY A 306 16.73 10.11 23.83
CA GLY A 306 15.42 9.47 23.81
C GLY A 306 14.88 9.24 25.23
N PHE A 307 13.62 9.57 25.44
CA PHE A 307 12.90 9.38 26.70
C PHE A 307 11.67 8.51 26.45
N ASP A 308 11.51 7.43 27.19
CA ASP A 308 10.37 6.54 27.06
C ASP A 308 10.17 5.72 28.35
N LEU A 309 8.96 5.22 28.58
CA LEU A 309 8.68 4.25 29.62
C LEU A 309 9.31 2.89 29.33
N PHE A 310 9.43 2.54 28.03
CA PHE A 310 9.88 1.24 27.57
C PHE A 310 9.07 0.10 28.23
N GLU A 311 9.76 -0.89 28.80
CA GLU A 311 9.15 -2.01 29.52
C GLU A 311 8.49 -1.63 30.87
N GLU A 312 8.63 -0.38 31.35
CA GLU A 312 7.94 0.11 32.55
C GLU A 312 6.51 0.61 32.25
N ALA A 313 6.14 0.66 30.98
CA ALA A 313 4.77 0.99 30.59
C ALA A 313 3.77 -0.07 31.10
N THR A 314 2.64 0.39 31.57
CA THR A 314 1.56 -0.42 32.14
C THR A 314 0.25 -0.16 31.41
N ALA A 315 -0.75 -1.02 31.56
CA ALA A 315 -2.08 -0.79 31.01
C ALA A 315 -2.68 0.58 31.44
N LEU A 316 -2.37 1.04 32.65
CA LEU A 316 -2.81 2.32 33.16
C LEU A 316 -2.12 3.49 32.42
N THR A 317 -0.82 3.40 32.19
CA THR A 317 -0.10 4.44 31.41
C THR A 317 -0.54 4.46 29.97
N ASP A 318 -0.80 3.31 29.37
CA ASP A 318 -1.30 3.19 28.01
C ASP A 318 -2.70 3.81 27.85
N ASP A 319 -3.57 3.59 28.84
CA ASP A 319 -4.92 4.16 28.83
C ASP A 319 -4.87 5.70 28.95
N ILE A 320 -4.03 6.22 29.84
CA ILE A 320 -3.82 7.68 30.00
C ILE A 320 -3.23 8.31 28.74
N GLU A 321 -2.29 7.66 28.07
CA GLU A 321 -1.61 8.14 26.85
C GLU A 321 -2.35 7.77 25.56
N MET A 322 -3.49 7.07 25.66
CA MET A 322 -4.23 6.50 24.52
C MET A 322 -3.30 5.69 23.60
N ASN A 323 -2.34 4.99 24.20
CA ASN A 323 -1.36 4.19 23.45
C ASN A 323 -1.91 2.79 23.14
N THR A 324 -1.88 2.42 21.88
CA THR A 324 -2.31 1.08 21.42
C THR A 324 -1.16 0.25 20.87
N LYS A 325 0.09 0.73 21.01
CA LYS A 325 1.27 0.08 20.46
C LYS A 325 1.94 -0.79 21.51
N LYS A 326 2.52 -1.90 21.06
CA LYS A 326 3.37 -2.75 21.90
C LYS A 326 4.63 -1.99 22.31
N HIS A 327 4.96 -2.05 23.60
CA HIS A 327 6.21 -1.48 24.12
C HIS A 327 7.41 -2.37 23.78
N HIS A 328 8.57 -1.73 23.65
CA HIS A 328 9.87 -2.38 23.45
C HIS A 328 10.74 -2.18 24.69
N THR A 329 11.66 -3.12 24.96
CA THR A 329 12.61 -2.95 26.05
C THR A 329 13.68 -1.93 25.67
N ILE A 330 14.22 -1.21 26.68
CA ILE A 330 15.33 -0.27 26.44
C ILE A 330 16.55 -0.98 25.83
N GLU A 331 16.78 -2.24 26.20
CA GLU A 331 17.88 -3.06 25.67
C GLU A 331 17.72 -3.28 24.14
N LEU A 332 16.54 -3.66 23.69
CA LEU A 332 16.25 -3.88 22.26
C LEU A 332 16.46 -2.60 21.46
N VAL A 333 16.00 -1.46 21.98
CA VAL A 333 16.17 -0.16 21.32
C VAL A 333 17.64 0.28 21.31
N THR A 334 18.36 0.04 22.42
CA THR A 334 19.81 0.30 22.50
C THR A 334 20.57 -0.49 21.45
N ASN A 335 20.33 -1.78 21.33
CA ASN A 335 21.00 -2.64 20.35
C ASN A 335 20.76 -2.14 18.92
N ARG A 336 19.53 -1.76 18.60
CA ARG A 336 19.19 -1.18 17.28
C ARG A 336 19.93 0.11 16.98
N LEU A 337 20.03 1.01 17.95
CA LEU A 337 20.75 2.28 17.79
C LEU A 337 22.27 2.10 17.74
N GLU A 338 22.83 1.11 18.45
CA GLU A 338 24.26 0.76 18.34
C GLU A 338 24.59 0.15 16.96
N GLU A 339 23.75 -0.72 16.42
CA GLU A 339 23.91 -1.21 15.03
C GLU A 339 23.92 -0.06 14.02
N PHE A 340 22.98 0.88 14.16
CA PHE A 340 22.94 2.06 13.31
C PHE A 340 24.18 2.93 13.46
N LYS A 341 24.64 3.18 14.69
CA LYS A 341 25.84 3.93 15.02
C LYS A 341 27.10 3.31 14.37
N ASN A 342 27.23 2.00 14.42
CA ASN A 342 28.35 1.29 13.79
C ASN A 342 28.32 1.46 12.26
N LYS A 343 27.16 1.32 11.62
CA LYS A 343 26.98 1.56 10.17
C LYS A 343 27.32 3.01 9.77
N MET A 344 26.99 3.98 10.63
CA MET A 344 27.28 5.39 10.35
C MET A 344 28.78 5.70 10.55
N LYS A 345 29.42 5.07 11.51
CA LYS A 345 30.87 5.19 11.73
C LYS A 345 31.68 4.72 10.50
N GLU A 346 31.27 3.64 9.85
CA GLU A 346 31.87 3.18 8.59
C GLU A 346 31.76 4.20 7.45
N LYS A 347 30.75 5.09 7.52
CA LYS A 347 30.52 6.18 6.58
C LYS A 347 31.12 7.52 7.02
N GLY A 348 31.99 7.52 8.04
CA GLY A 348 32.60 8.73 8.58
C GLY A 348 31.65 9.63 9.37
N LYS A 349 30.50 9.11 9.84
CA LYS A 349 29.52 9.85 10.62
C LYS A 349 29.56 9.44 12.10
N GLU A 350 29.42 10.41 13.01
CA GLU A 350 29.42 10.19 14.45
C GLU A 350 28.01 10.35 15.01
N PHE A 351 27.37 9.21 15.38
CA PHE A 351 26.07 9.19 16.06
C PHE A 351 26.29 8.95 17.56
N ILE A 352 25.89 9.92 18.37
CA ILE A 352 25.92 9.83 19.83
C ILE A 352 24.47 9.73 20.30
N PHE A 353 24.12 8.74 21.13
CA PHE A 353 22.79 8.66 21.68
C PHE A 353 22.80 8.31 23.17
N LYS A 354 21.73 8.71 23.85
CA LYS A 354 21.44 8.34 25.23
C LYS A 354 19.95 8.10 25.38
N LEU A 355 19.60 6.96 25.96
CA LEU A 355 18.21 6.61 26.28
C LEU A 355 17.96 6.78 27.78
N HIS A 356 16.80 7.32 28.11
CA HIS A 356 16.34 7.54 29.47
C HIS A 356 15.02 6.79 29.68
N LYS A 357 15.04 5.77 30.55
CA LYS A 357 13.87 4.98 30.90
C LYS A 357 13.11 5.61 32.08
N GLY A 358 11.78 5.62 32.00
CA GLY A 358 10.87 6.08 33.00
C GLY A 358 10.05 7.30 32.59
N ASP A 359 9.16 7.75 33.49
CA ASP A 359 8.27 8.89 33.24
C ASP A 359 9.09 10.14 32.85
N SER A 360 8.79 10.70 31.69
CA SER A 360 9.44 11.88 31.15
C SER A 360 9.30 13.11 32.06
N LYS A 361 8.21 13.21 32.84
CA LYS A 361 8.02 14.27 33.84
C LYS A 361 9.10 14.29 34.93
N VAL A 362 9.67 13.10 35.20
CA VAL A 362 10.72 12.89 36.19
C VAL A 362 12.11 12.92 35.54
N THR A 363 12.26 12.18 34.45
CA THR A 363 13.56 11.95 33.81
C THR A 363 14.10 13.18 33.09
N LEU A 364 13.24 14.00 32.44
CA LEU A 364 13.67 15.27 31.83
C LEU A 364 14.23 16.28 32.83
N LYS A 365 13.69 16.31 34.06
CA LYS A 365 14.18 17.22 35.11
C LYS A 365 15.60 16.89 35.60
N LYS A 366 16.03 15.64 35.42
CA LYS A 366 17.37 15.15 35.82
C LYS A 366 18.43 15.37 34.73
N CYS A 367 18.02 15.74 33.54
CA CYS A 367 18.92 16.00 32.41
C CYS A 367 19.24 17.49 32.32
N LYS A 368 20.02 17.99 33.31
CA LYS A 368 20.62 19.33 33.27
C LYS A 368 22.03 19.27 32.73
#